data_d3902da5211b5267298931f6cfd1a36c
#
_entry.id   d3902da5211b5267298931f6cfd1a36c
#
_cell.length_a   1.000
_cell.length_b   1.000
_cell.length_c   1.000
_cell.angle_alpha   90.00
_cell.angle_beta   90.00
_cell.angle_gamma   90.00
#
_symmetry.space_group_name_H-M   'P 1'
#
loop_
_entity.id
_entity.type
_entity.pdbx_description
1 polymer ?
#
loop_
_entity_poly.entity_id
_entity_poly.type
_entity_poly.pdbx_seq_one_letter_code
_entity_poly.pdbx_strand_id
1 'polypeptide(L)'
;MSIIKSYSIKKFRCAAALALVALISTSCGKVRVDVHHETGKNWNYPKTVAVLPFTYDSAIEEGNYTRSILRKTFLNYFSYLGYNDLPLDTVDLKLEPVIKTGVTINDISNGQLMKILGVDAVIRGHIINSTNFTAGIYAETSIEARLEMIDLRTNKVLWDTEHMELDSSGIGTLSLVDMIEDQTTNSETGVAYHQVAESFALKILAKIPDPASLRHNEIRLPRIESVEANIKGSNKLQPGDLIYVSMEGESALVGHFDIGSFKTGIPMKEVSPGLYTGSYRVKNGDRIDNSLIVTSLTNKEGLTAKKFYKKALAIKEAQAVPEKK
;
A
#
# COMPACT_ATOMS: atom_id res chain seq x y z
N MET A 1 41.13 32.41 39.56
CA MET A 1 40.01 32.99 38.78
C MET A 1 39.82 32.31 37.41
N SER A 2 40.09 31.00 37.27
CA SER A 2 40.12 30.28 35.97
C SER A 2 39.14 29.09 35.85
N ILE A 3 38.42 28.72 36.92
CA ILE A 3 37.59 27.48 36.92
C ILE A 3 36.14 27.77 36.53
N ILE A 4 35.65 28.99 36.71
CA ILE A 4 34.23 29.35 36.45
C ILE A 4 33.93 29.51 34.96
N LYS A 5 34.90 29.87 34.10
CA LYS A 5 34.69 30.02 32.65
C LYS A 5 34.50 28.70 31.90
N SER A 6 35.07 27.60 32.41
CA SER A 6 35.01 26.28 31.75
C SER A 6 33.60 25.61 31.89
N TYR A 7 32.92 25.86 33.00
CA TYR A 7 31.62 25.27 33.28
C TYR A 7 30.45 25.88 32.44
N SER A 8 30.57 27.17 32.13
CA SER A 8 29.56 27.87 31.33
C SER A 8 29.58 27.44 29.86
N ILE A 9 30.75 27.18 29.31
CA ILE A 9 30.92 26.77 27.89
C ILE A 9 30.42 25.33 27.65
N LYS A 10 30.61 24.42 28.64
CA LYS A 10 30.05 23.07 28.52
C LYS A 10 28.52 23.02 28.58
N LYS A 11 27.89 23.81 29.45
CA LYS A 11 26.43 23.91 29.52
C LYS A 11 25.80 24.52 28.23
N PHE A 12 26.51 25.48 27.63
CA PHE A 12 26.04 26.09 26.37
C PHE A 12 26.17 25.13 25.17
N ARG A 13 27.21 24.29 25.14
CA ARG A 13 27.40 23.26 24.11
C ARG A 13 26.38 22.12 24.23
N CYS A 14 26.03 21.68 25.44
CA CYS A 14 24.96 20.69 25.65
C CYS A 14 23.57 21.25 25.31
N ALA A 15 23.27 22.50 25.64
CA ALA A 15 22.01 23.13 25.31
C ALA A 15 21.85 23.35 23.79
N ALA A 16 22.95 23.72 23.11
CA ALA A 16 22.93 23.85 21.63
C ALA A 16 22.80 22.51 20.92
N ALA A 17 23.40 21.43 21.43
CA ALA A 17 23.25 20.08 20.89
C ALA A 17 21.83 19.54 21.10
N LEU A 18 21.22 19.78 22.26
CA LEU A 18 19.83 19.41 22.55
C LEU A 18 18.83 20.21 21.69
N ALA A 19 19.09 21.48 21.44
CA ALA A 19 18.27 22.31 20.54
C ALA A 19 18.38 21.87 19.08
N LEU A 20 19.56 21.40 18.64
CA LEU A 20 19.76 20.88 17.28
C LEU A 20 19.02 19.55 17.08
N VAL A 21 19.00 18.66 18.07
CA VAL A 21 18.26 17.40 18.04
C VAL A 21 16.74 17.63 18.04
N ALA A 22 16.25 18.66 18.76
CA ALA A 22 14.83 19.02 18.79
C ALA A 22 14.34 19.61 17.46
N LEU A 23 15.22 20.18 16.64
CA LEU A 23 14.87 20.75 15.32
C LEU A 23 14.75 19.68 14.23
N ILE A 24 15.30 18.48 14.43
CA ILE A 24 15.25 17.37 13.46
C ILE A 24 13.95 16.55 13.62
N SER A 25 13.28 16.62 14.75
CA SER A 25 12.11 15.79 15.07
C SER A 25 10.75 16.35 14.60
N THR A 26 10.69 17.41 13.78
CA THR A 26 9.42 17.99 13.32
C THR A 26 9.15 17.85 11.83
N SER A 27 9.87 16.98 11.12
CA SER A 27 9.56 16.70 9.70
C SER A 27 8.61 15.50 9.55
N CYS A 28 7.49 15.52 10.24
CA CYS A 28 6.33 14.76 9.83
C CYS A 28 5.63 15.60 8.75
N GLY A 29 6.05 15.46 7.50
CA GLY A 29 5.47 16.18 6.37
C GLY A 29 3.96 15.89 6.32
N LYS A 30 3.15 16.91 6.61
CA LYS A 30 1.69 16.80 6.44
C LYS A 30 1.41 16.56 4.97
N VAL A 31 0.77 15.44 4.66
CA VAL A 31 0.26 15.19 3.32
C VAL A 31 -0.60 16.38 2.90
N ARG A 32 -0.26 16.96 1.76
CA ARG A 32 -1.03 18.02 1.13
C ARG A 32 -1.67 17.45 -0.13
N VAL A 33 -2.99 17.58 -0.20
CA VAL A 33 -3.77 17.32 -1.41
C VAL A 33 -4.46 18.62 -1.78
N ASP A 34 -4.16 19.13 -2.94
CA ASP A 34 -4.78 20.34 -3.47
C ASP A 34 -6.06 19.92 -4.23
N VAL A 35 -7.21 20.27 -3.66
CA VAL A 35 -8.53 20.01 -4.25
C VAL A 35 -9.01 21.24 -4.99
N HIS A 36 -9.21 21.11 -6.31
CA HIS A 36 -9.50 22.24 -7.20
C HIS A 36 -10.99 22.44 -7.50
N HIS A 37 -11.84 21.64 -6.87
CA HIS A 37 -13.29 21.73 -7.08
C HIS A 37 -14.05 21.97 -5.79
N GLU A 38 -15.08 22.82 -5.86
CA GLU A 38 -16.06 22.93 -4.79
C GLU A 38 -16.86 21.63 -4.68
N THR A 39 -16.68 20.93 -3.59
CA THR A 39 -17.39 19.71 -3.24
C THR A 39 -18.74 20.04 -2.59
N GLY A 40 -19.61 20.78 -3.31
CA GLY A 40 -20.94 21.12 -2.83
C GLY A 40 -22.01 20.09 -3.21
N LYS A 41 -23.21 20.22 -2.65
CA LYS A 41 -24.38 19.32 -2.94
C LYS A 41 -24.70 19.17 -4.43
N ASN A 42 -24.25 20.08 -5.28
CA ASN A 42 -24.48 20.11 -6.72
C ASN A 42 -23.23 19.73 -7.53
N TRP A 43 -22.23 19.15 -6.89
CA TRP A 43 -21.03 18.73 -7.61
C TRP A 43 -21.34 17.57 -8.56
N ASN A 44 -21.19 17.82 -9.85
CA ASN A 44 -21.29 16.78 -10.87
C ASN A 44 -19.97 16.02 -10.97
N TYR A 45 -19.68 15.20 -9.94
CA TYR A 45 -18.47 14.40 -9.91
C TYR A 45 -18.43 13.33 -11.02
N PRO A 46 -17.25 12.94 -11.49
CA PRO A 46 -17.11 11.83 -12.43
C PRO A 46 -17.58 10.53 -11.77
N LYS A 47 -18.41 9.77 -12.47
CA LYS A 47 -18.97 8.51 -11.95
C LYS A 47 -18.00 7.35 -12.16
N THR A 48 -17.37 7.33 -13.34
CA THR A 48 -16.47 6.26 -13.76
C THR A 48 -15.03 6.75 -13.81
N VAL A 49 -14.11 5.98 -13.25
CA VAL A 49 -12.70 6.37 -13.10
C VAL A 49 -11.78 5.23 -13.50
N ALA A 50 -10.68 5.54 -14.16
CA ALA A 50 -9.61 4.58 -14.42
C ALA A 50 -8.28 5.07 -13.82
N VAL A 51 -7.58 4.17 -13.12
CA VAL A 51 -6.20 4.41 -12.68
C VAL A 51 -5.26 3.97 -13.79
N LEU A 52 -4.60 4.93 -14.44
CA LEU A 52 -3.70 4.66 -15.55
C LEU A 52 -2.43 3.93 -15.08
N PRO A 53 -1.69 3.27 -15.99
CA PRO A 53 -0.34 2.82 -15.69
C PRO A 53 0.51 3.98 -15.18
N PHE A 54 1.11 3.83 -13.98
CA PHE A 54 1.97 4.85 -13.42
C PHE A 54 3.29 4.89 -14.18
N THR A 55 3.87 6.07 -14.29
CA THR A 55 5.19 6.31 -14.86
C THR A 55 6.25 6.48 -13.77
N TYR A 56 7.51 6.49 -14.14
CA TYR A 56 8.62 6.72 -13.22
C TYR A 56 9.83 7.27 -13.95
N ASP A 57 10.71 7.94 -13.23
CA ASP A 57 11.95 8.43 -13.79
C ASP A 57 12.91 7.28 -14.07
N SER A 58 13.52 7.27 -15.26
CA SER A 58 14.39 6.18 -15.73
C SER A 58 15.63 5.93 -14.87
N ALA A 59 15.99 6.87 -13.99
CA ALA A 59 17.09 6.75 -13.04
C ALA A 59 16.74 5.87 -11.81
N ILE A 60 15.45 5.52 -11.60
CA ILE A 60 15.01 4.72 -10.46
C ILE A 60 15.15 3.24 -10.81
N GLU A 61 16.08 2.52 -10.17
CA GLU A 61 16.36 1.11 -10.47
C GLU A 61 15.14 0.22 -10.28
N GLU A 62 14.38 0.41 -9.20
CA GLU A 62 13.17 -0.36 -8.87
C GLU A 62 11.87 0.31 -9.32
N GLY A 63 11.94 1.33 -10.17
CA GLY A 63 10.79 2.16 -10.58
C GLY A 63 9.65 1.34 -11.18
N ASN A 64 9.95 0.29 -11.95
CA ASN A 64 8.93 -0.57 -12.54
C ASN A 64 8.17 -1.36 -11.48
N TYR A 65 8.85 -1.83 -10.46
CA TYR A 65 8.27 -2.56 -9.34
C TYR A 65 7.43 -1.64 -8.44
N THR A 66 8.02 -0.52 -8.02
CA THR A 66 7.39 0.49 -7.16
C THR A 66 6.11 1.04 -7.77
N ARG A 67 6.12 1.41 -9.07
CA ARG A 67 4.92 1.93 -9.76
C ARG A 67 3.78 0.91 -9.78
N SER A 68 4.11 -0.37 -9.97
CA SER A 68 3.12 -1.45 -10.01
C SER A 68 2.47 -1.65 -8.65
N ILE A 69 3.29 -1.69 -7.58
CA ILE A 69 2.80 -1.81 -6.21
C ILE A 69 1.93 -0.61 -5.84
N LEU A 70 2.44 0.61 -6.03
CA LEU A 70 1.71 1.81 -5.65
C LEU A 70 0.38 1.93 -6.40
N ARG A 71 0.36 1.69 -7.72
CA ARG A 71 -0.86 1.71 -8.54
C ARG A 71 -1.90 0.72 -8.02
N LYS A 72 -1.49 -0.53 -7.78
CA LYS A 72 -2.39 -1.59 -7.30
C LYS A 72 -2.92 -1.29 -5.91
N THR A 73 -2.04 -0.89 -5.00
CA THR A 73 -2.41 -0.54 -3.63
C THR A 73 -3.33 0.67 -3.61
N PHE A 74 -3.01 1.71 -4.39
CA PHE A 74 -3.84 2.90 -4.49
C PHE A 74 -5.26 2.57 -4.99
N LEU A 75 -5.41 1.80 -6.09
CA LEU A 75 -6.72 1.41 -6.58
C LEU A 75 -7.50 0.62 -5.53
N ASN A 76 -6.86 -0.32 -4.83
CA ASN A 76 -7.52 -1.13 -3.82
C ASN A 76 -8.22 -0.28 -2.74
N TYR A 77 -7.63 0.86 -2.37
CA TYR A 77 -8.23 1.78 -1.40
C TYR A 77 -9.13 2.85 -2.06
N PHE A 78 -8.81 3.29 -3.28
CA PHE A 78 -9.60 4.25 -4.03
C PHE A 78 -11.00 3.73 -4.35
N SER A 79 -11.13 2.43 -4.64
CA SER A 79 -12.41 1.76 -4.90
C SER A 79 -13.47 1.98 -3.82
N TYR A 80 -13.05 2.48 -2.66
CA TYR A 80 -13.90 2.74 -1.52
C TYR A 80 -14.55 4.12 -1.49
N LEU A 81 -14.08 5.03 -2.32
CA LEU A 81 -14.59 6.40 -2.35
C LEU A 81 -15.91 6.56 -3.13
N GLY A 82 -16.53 5.45 -3.53
CA GLY A 82 -17.83 5.48 -4.21
C GLY A 82 -17.78 5.90 -5.68
N TYR A 83 -16.62 5.88 -6.30
CA TYR A 83 -16.45 5.92 -7.75
C TYR A 83 -16.67 4.51 -8.35
N ASN A 84 -17.11 4.42 -9.59
CA ASN A 84 -17.08 3.17 -10.34
C ASN A 84 -15.72 3.08 -11.05
N ASP A 85 -14.77 2.38 -10.45
CA ASP A 85 -13.44 2.22 -11.00
C ASP A 85 -13.36 1.03 -11.96
N LEU A 86 -12.56 1.19 -13.03
CA LEU A 86 -12.25 0.10 -13.93
C LEU A 86 -11.15 -0.78 -13.32
N PRO A 87 -11.27 -2.13 -13.42
CA PRO A 87 -10.20 -3.04 -13.06
C PRO A 87 -8.90 -2.73 -13.82
N LEU A 88 -7.74 -2.83 -13.16
CA LEU A 88 -6.45 -2.52 -13.78
C LEU A 88 -6.20 -3.32 -15.06
N ASP A 89 -6.51 -4.61 -15.06
CA ASP A 89 -6.34 -5.48 -16.22
C ASP A 89 -7.18 -4.99 -17.41
N THR A 90 -8.38 -4.48 -17.15
CA THR A 90 -9.25 -3.90 -18.19
C THR A 90 -8.65 -2.61 -18.75
N VAL A 91 -8.09 -1.76 -17.88
CA VAL A 91 -7.42 -0.52 -18.29
C VAL A 91 -6.20 -0.86 -19.15
N ASP A 92 -5.37 -1.78 -18.70
CA ASP A 92 -4.13 -2.16 -19.39
C ASP A 92 -4.43 -2.81 -20.75
N LEU A 93 -5.41 -3.71 -20.82
CA LEU A 93 -5.84 -4.36 -22.07
C LEU A 93 -6.36 -3.34 -23.09
N LYS A 94 -7.15 -2.36 -22.67
CA LYS A 94 -7.68 -1.31 -23.56
C LYS A 94 -6.62 -0.35 -24.06
N LEU A 95 -5.57 -0.09 -23.26
CA LEU A 95 -4.47 0.81 -23.62
C LEU A 95 -3.38 0.11 -24.46
N GLU A 96 -3.25 -1.21 -24.32
CA GLU A 96 -2.21 -2.00 -24.98
C GLU A 96 -2.06 -1.73 -26.50
N PRO A 97 -3.16 -1.64 -27.29
CA PRO A 97 -3.03 -1.38 -28.74
C PRO A 97 -2.34 -0.06 -29.06
N VAL A 98 -2.57 0.99 -28.25
CA VAL A 98 -1.96 2.31 -28.45
C VAL A 98 -0.52 2.31 -27.95
N ILE A 99 -0.26 1.73 -26.80
CA ILE A 99 1.09 1.66 -26.23
C ILE A 99 2.03 0.84 -27.14
N LYS A 100 1.54 -0.22 -27.76
CA LYS A 100 2.31 -1.03 -28.73
C LYS A 100 2.74 -0.25 -30.00
N THR A 101 2.11 0.89 -30.31
CA THR A 101 2.58 1.77 -31.40
C THR A 101 3.76 2.65 -31.00
N GLY A 102 4.24 2.57 -29.76
CA GLY A 102 5.34 3.38 -29.23
C GLY A 102 4.89 4.68 -28.58
N VAL A 103 3.58 4.93 -28.46
CA VAL A 103 3.02 6.09 -27.77
C VAL A 103 3.13 5.87 -26.26
N THR A 104 3.68 6.86 -25.53
CA THR A 104 3.74 6.78 -24.07
C THR A 104 2.39 7.14 -23.48
N ILE A 105 2.11 6.65 -22.25
CA ILE A 105 0.85 6.92 -21.57
C ILE A 105 0.60 8.43 -21.36
N ASN A 106 1.65 9.21 -21.23
CA ASN A 106 1.58 10.65 -21.04
C ASN A 106 1.22 11.40 -22.32
N ASP A 107 1.52 10.83 -23.50
CA ASP A 107 1.25 11.42 -24.80
C ASP A 107 -0.19 11.16 -25.28
N ILE A 108 -0.93 10.26 -24.60
CA ILE A 108 -2.33 10.01 -24.94
C ILE A 108 -3.18 11.16 -24.41
N SER A 109 -3.83 11.87 -25.33
CA SER A 109 -4.70 13.00 -24.99
C SER A 109 -5.92 12.56 -24.16
N ASN A 110 -6.46 13.47 -23.34
CA ASN A 110 -7.64 13.20 -22.53
C ASN A 110 -8.85 12.74 -23.37
N GLY A 111 -9.03 13.34 -24.55
CA GLY A 111 -10.09 12.93 -25.48
C GLY A 111 -9.90 11.51 -26.04
N GLN A 112 -8.66 11.07 -26.25
CA GLN A 112 -8.36 9.71 -26.65
C GLN A 112 -8.56 8.74 -25.47
N LEU A 113 -8.11 9.09 -24.28
CA LEU A 113 -8.32 8.28 -23.05
C LEU A 113 -9.82 8.05 -22.81
N MET A 114 -10.63 9.12 -22.93
CA MET A 114 -12.09 9.00 -22.77
C MET A 114 -12.72 8.02 -23.79
N LYS A 115 -12.27 8.08 -25.07
CA LYS A 115 -12.76 7.17 -26.11
C LYS A 115 -12.32 5.73 -25.90
N ILE A 116 -11.05 5.50 -25.49
CA ILE A 116 -10.47 4.17 -25.32
C ILE A 116 -11.05 3.48 -24.08
N LEU A 117 -11.06 4.20 -22.95
CA LEU A 117 -11.44 3.63 -21.66
C LEU A 117 -12.93 3.67 -21.41
N GLY A 118 -13.65 4.68 -21.93
CA GLY A 118 -15.08 4.89 -21.68
C GLY A 118 -15.37 5.37 -20.25
N VAL A 119 -14.47 6.20 -19.68
CA VAL A 119 -14.58 6.71 -18.30
C VAL A 119 -14.69 8.22 -18.27
N ASP A 120 -15.27 8.75 -17.18
CA ASP A 120 -15.43 10.20 -16.97
C ASP A 120 -14.13 10.85 -16.52
N ALA A 121 -13.29 10.13 -15.77
CA ALA A 121 -12.03 10.65 -15.24
C ALA A 121 -10.93 9.59 -15.22
N VAL A 122 -9.69 10.08 -15.14
CA VAL A 122 -8.50 9.23 -14.97
C VAL A 122 -7.67 9.72 -13.81
N ILE A 123 -6.97 8.78 -13.17
CA ILE A 123 -5.91 9.07 -12.22
C ILE A 123 -4.58 8.76 -12.89
N ARG A 124 -3.71 9.76 -12.95
CA ARG A 124 -2.32 9.65 -13.38
C ARG A 124 -1.41 9.57 -12.16
N GLY A 125 -0.35 8.81 -12.26
CA GLY A 125 0.67 8.72 -11.23
C GLY A 125 2.06 8.72 -11.85
N HIS A 126 2.99 9.37 -11.15
CA HIS A 126 4.40 9.41 -11.52
C HIS A 126 5.26 9.22 -10.27
N ILE A 127 6.12 8.21 -10.29
CA ILE A 127 7.09 7.97 -9.22
C ILE A 127 8.27 8.90 -9.46
N ILE A 128 8.50 9.80 -8.53
CA ILE A 128 9.60 10.78 -8.55
C ILE A 128 10.85 10.13 -7.98
N ASN A 129 10.68 9.39 -6.87
CA ASN A 129 11.77 8.69 -6.21
C ASN A 129 11.26 7.46 -5.48
N SER A 130 12.09 6.43 -5.37
CA SER A 130 11.85 5.32 -4.48
C SER A 130 13.19 4.76 -4.01
N THR A 131 13.29 4.48 -2.72
CA THR A 131 14.49 3.94 -2.10
C THR A 131 14.16 2.78 -1.20
N ASN A 132 15.05 1.81 -1.19
CA ASN A 132 15.10 0.77 -0.17
C ASN A 132 16.56 0.64 0.27
N PHE A 133 16.85 1.19 1.42
CA PHE A 133 18.22 1.28 1.94
C PHE A 133 18.35 0.53 3.25
N THR A 134 19.36 -0.31 3.36
CA THR A 134 19.69 -1.03 4.60
C THR A 134 21.15 -0.82 4.94
N ALA A 135 21.42 -0.35 6.14
CA ALA A 135 22.78 -0.18 6.67
C ALA A 135 22.86 -0.64 8.14
N GLY A 136 23.43 -1.81 8.35
CA GLY A 136 23.55 -2.40 9.68
C GLY A 136 22.19 -2.66 10.32
N ILE A 137 21.86 -1.93 11.38
CA ILE A 137 20.58 -2.04 12.11
C ILE A 137 19.53 -1.03 11.65
N TYR A 138 19.79 -0.28 10.58
CA TYR A 138 18.89 0.72 10.03
C TYR A 138 18.40 0.29 8.66
N ALA A 139 17.10 0.25 8.48
CA ALA A 139 16.47 0.04 7.19
C ALA A 139 15.45 1.15 6.93
N GLU A 140 15.40 1.64 5.71
CA GLU A 140 14.50 2.70 5.27
C GLU A 140 13.94 2.36 3.91
N THR A 141 12.64 2.45 3.76
CA THR A 141 11.96 2.35 2.47
C THR A 141 11.12 3.59 2.25
N SER A 142 11.24 4.21 1.09
CA SER A 142 10.47 5.39 0.75
C SER A 142 9.87 5.31 -0.65
N ILE A 143 8.74 6.00 -0.84
CA ILE A 143 8.11 6.25 -2.13
C ILE A 143 7.75 7.73 -2.18
N GLU A 144 8.27 8.42 -3.18
CA GLU A 144 7.86 9.78 -3.53
C GLU A 144 7.15 9.75 -4.87
N ALA A 145 5.92 10.25 -4.90
CA ALA A 145 5.11 10.22 -6.11
C ALA A 145 4.18 11.42 -6.21
N ARG A 146 3.90 11.79 -7.45
CA ARG A 146 2.85 12.74 -7.81
C ARG A 146 1.65 11.97 -8.33
N LEU A 147 0.47 12.30 -7.81
CA LEU A 147 -0.80 11.80 -8.31
C LEU A 147 -1.71 12.96 -8.67
N GLU A 148 -2.50 12.79 -9.71
CA GLU A 148 -3.53 13.74 -10.11
C GLU A 148 -4.77 13.01 -10.66
N MET A 149 -5.95 13.56 -10.41
CA MET A 149 -7.19 13.11 -11.03
C MET A 149 -7.71 14.17 -11.98
N ILE A 150 -7.97 13.75 -13.21
CA ILE A 150 -8.42 14.64 -14.30
C ILE A 150 -9.81 14.20 -14.75
N ASP A 151 -10.77 15.13 -14.71
CA ASP A 151 -12.08 14.95 -15.35
C ASP A 151 -11.92 15.09 -16.87
N LEU A 152 -12.10 13.98 -17.59
CA LEU A 152 -11.93 13.92 -19.05
C LEU A 152 -13.03 14.65 -19.82
N ARG A 153 -14.21 14.89 -19.18
CA ARG A 153 -15.33 15.61 -19.78
C ARG A 153 -15.06 17.11 -19.86
N THR A 154 -14.32 17.63 -18.86
CA THR A 154 -14.06 19.06 -18.70
C THR A 154 -12.60 19.43 -18.88
N ASN A 155 -11.70 18.45 -18.95
CA ASN A 155 -10.22 18.60 -18.94
C ASN A 155 -9.68 19.33 -17.70
N LYS A 156 -10.39 19.28 -16.58
CA LYS A 156 -9.96 19.93 -15.34
C LYS A 156 -9.32 18.93 -14.40
N VAL A 157 -8.24 19.35 -13.76
CA VAL A 157 -7.68 18.64 -12.60
C VAL A 157 -8.66 18.81 -11.45
N LEU A 158 -9.08 17.69 -10.85
CA LEU A 158 -9.99 17.67 -9.72
C LEU A 158 -9.23 17.78 -8.41
N TRP A 159 -8.14 17.08 -8.31
CA TRP A 159 -7.17 17.16 -7.23
C TRP A 159 -5.81 16.71 -7.73
N ASP A 160 -4.78 17.19 -7.08
CA ASP A 160 -3.41 16.71 -7.25
C ASP A 160 -2.67 16.69 -5.91
N THR A 161 -1.60 15.92 -5.89
CA THR A 161 -0.72 15.80 -4.73
C THR A 161 0.68 15.40 -5.16
N GLU A 162 1.66 15.88 -4.43
CA GLU A 162 3.01 15.35 -4.43
C GLU A 162 3.36 15.01 -2.98
N HIS A 163 3.72 13.77 -2.74
CA HIS A 163 3.96 13.27 -1.40
C HIS A 163 5.09 12.25 -1.38
N MET A 164 5.90 12.33 -0.34
CA MET A 164 6.88 11.32 0.02
C MET A 164 6.40 10.61 1.29
N GLU A 165 6.26 9.31 1.19
CA GLU A 165 6.02 8.42 2.32
C GLU A 165 7.27 7.63 2.63
N LEU A 166 7.57 7.52 3.90
CA LEU A 166 8.77 6.88 4.40
C LEU A 166 8.43 5.95 5.56
N ASP A 167 8.92 4.74 5.48
CA ASP A 167 8.94 3.81 6.61
C ASP A 167 10.40 3.55 7.03
N SER A 168 10.70 3.77 8.29
CA SER A 168 12.01 3.52 8.87
C SER A 168 11.91 2.49 9.98
N SER A 169 12.49 1.33 9.77
CA SER A 169 12.65 0.33 10.80
C SER A 169 14.03 0.49 11.45
N GLY A 170 14.08 0.82 12.75
CA GLY A 170 15.37 0.73 13.41
C GLY A 170 15.70 1.63 14.57
N ILE A 171 14.93 2.61 14.97
CA ILE A 171 15.24 3.37 16.19
C ILE A 171 13.97 3.80 16.92
N GLY A 172 13.33 2.90 17.66
CA GLY A 172 12.37 3.40 18.61
C GLY A 172 11.42 2.43 19.29
N THR A 173 11.04 1.33 18.71
CA THR A 173 10.00 0.48 19.31
C THR A 173 10.17 -1.02 19.13
N LEU A 174 11.09 -1.47 18.31
CA LEU A 174 11.37 -2.91 18.13
C LEU A 174 12.49 -3.36 19.05
N SER A 175 12.36 -4.58 19.59
CA SER A 175 13.48 -5.21 20.31
C SER A 175 14.61 -5.49 19.32
N LEU A 176 15.87 -5.54 19.81
CA LEU A 176 17.01 -5.91 18.96
C LEU A 176 16.82 -7.26 18.25
N VAL A 177 16.01 -8.14 18.84
CA VAL A 177 15.68 -9.46 18.28
C VAL A 177 14.77 -9.29 17.06
N ASP A 178 13.75 -8.45 17.14
CA ASP A 178 12.84 -8.17 16.02
C ASP A 178 13.57 -7.48 14.86
N MET A 179 14.53 -6.60 15.18
CA MET A 179 15.37 -5.93 14.18
C MET A 179 16.31 -6.90 13.44
N ILE A 180 16.92 -7.86 14.16
CA ILE A 180 17.77 -8.89 13.56
C ILE A 180 16.93 -9.84 12.70
N GLU A 181 15.73 -10.18 13.16
CA GLU A 181 14.80 -11.03 12.42
C GLU A 181 14.33 -10.36 11.15
N ASP A 182 13.98 -9.06 11.20
CA ASP A 182 13.62 -8.26 10.03
C ASP A 182 14.78 -8.11 9.03
N GLN A 183 16.03 -8.02 9.48
CA GLN A 183 17.20 -7.94 8.60
C GLN A 183 17.58 -9.27 7.93
N THR A 184 17.36 -10.39 8.59
CA THR A 184 17.68 -11.72 8.01
C THR A 184 16.60 -12.20 7.03
N THR A 185 15.41 -11.64 7.06
CA THR A 185 14.31 -11.90 6.15
C THR A 185 14.30 -11.03 4.89
N ASN A 186 15.37 -10.32 4.63
CA ASN A 186 15.54 -9.29 3.60
C ASN A 186 15.46 -9.72 2.11
N SER A 187 14.81 -10.78 1.81
CA SER A 187 14.12 -10.94 0.52
C SER A 187 12.81 -10.12 0.46
N GLU A 188 12.57 -9.22 1.42
CA GLU A 188 11.31 -8.57 1.71
C GLU A 188 11.19 -7.11 1.24
N THR A 189 12.03 -6.71 0.28
CA THR A 189 11.87 -5.44 -0.44
C THR A 189 10.41 -5.20 -0.84
N GLY A 190 9.71 -6.28 -1.24
CA GLY A 190 8.30 -6.23 -1.61
C GLY A 190 7.36 -5.82 -0.48
N VAL A 191 7.57 -6.35 0.73
CA VAL A 191 6.71 -6.05 1.89
C VAL A 191 6.84 -4.60 2.30
N ALA A 192 8.08 -4.12 2.42
CA ALA A 192 8.36 -2.75 2.81
C ALA A 192 7.73 -1.75 1.81
N TYR A 193 7.86 -1.98 0.52
CA TYR A 193 7.20 -1.14 -0.48
C TYR A 193 5.67 -1.21 -0.40
N HIS A 194 5.08 -2.36 -0.10
CA HIS A 194 3.63 -2.46 0.09
C HIS A 194 3.14 -1.69 1.30
N GLN A 195 3.88 -1.72 2.43
CA GLN A 195 3.54 -0.97 3.63
C GLN A 195 3.61 0.54 3.39
N VAL A 196 4.67 1.00 2.73
CA VAL A 196 4.82 2.41 2.35
C VAL A 196 3.73 2.84 1.37
N ALA A 197 3.43 2.02 0.36
CA ALA A 197 2.36 2.29 -0.60
C ALA A 197 0.96 2.33 0.05
N GLU A 198 0.71 1.47 1.05
CA GLU A 198 -0.53 1.48 1.83
C GLU A 198 -0.66 2.77 2.63
N SER A 199 0.38 3.13 3.37
CA SER A 199 0.41 4.37 4.16
C SER A 199 0.24 5.61 3.26
N PHE A 200 0.94 5.63 2.12
CA PHE A 200 0.83 6.67 1.10
C PHE A 200 -0.62 6.80 0.59
N ALA A 201 -1.21 5.69 0.17
CA ALA A 201 -2.58 5.68 -0.36
C ALA A 201 -3.59 6.16 0.69
N LEU A 202 -3.55 5.62 1.90
CA LEU A 202 -4.49 5.97 2.97
C LEU A 202 -4.42 7.45 3.35
N LYS A 203 -3.21 8.02 3.43
CA LYS A 203 -3.02 9.44 3.76
C LYS A 203 -3.57 10.38 2.71
N ILE A 204 -3.42 10.03 1.43
CA ILE A 204 -3.95 10.82 0.32
C ILE A 204 -5.47 10.67 0.25
N LEU A 205 -5.97 9.42 0.27
CA LEU A 205 -7.40 9.13 0.12
C LEU A 205 -8.24 9.74 1.25
N ALA A 206 -7.68 9.91 2.44
CA ALA A 206 -8.34 10.63 3.54
C ALA A 206 -8.60 12.10 3.26
N LYS A 207 -8.03 12.66 2.18
CA LYS A 207 -8.11 14.10 1.84
C LYS A 207 -8.79 14.40 0.52
N ILE A 208 -8.98 13.40 -0.32
CA ILE A 208 -9.71 13.60 -1.58
C ILE A 208 -11.22 13.52 -1.38
N PRO A 209 -11.99 14.22 -2.26
CA PRO A 209 -13.44 14.17 -2.22
C PRO A 209 -13.96 12.75 -2.39
N ASP A 210 -14.86 12.37 -1.51
CA ASP A 210 -15.52 11.07 -1.52
C ASP A 210 -16.98 11.23 -1.96
N PRO A 211 -17.36 10.78 -3.18
CA PRO A 211 -18.75 10.79 -3.61
C PRO A 211 -19.68 9.96 -2.72
N ALA A 212 -19.18 8.93 -2.04
CA ALA A 212 -19.98 8.13 -1.12
C ALA A 212 -20.45 8.94 0.08
N SER A 213 -19.63 9.89 0.55
CA SER A 213 -19.99 10.80 1.64
C SER A 213 -21.09 11.79 1.25
N LEU A 214 -21.28 12.05 -0.04
CA LEU A 214 -22.34 12.91 -0.58
C LEU A 214 -23.68 12.17 -0.76
N ARG A 215 -23.64 10.84 -0.78
CA ARG A 215 -24.82 10.00 -0.76
C ARG A 215 -25.23 9.88 0.71
N HIS A 216 -26.33 10.50 1.08
CA HIS A 216 -26.85 10.52 2.46
C HIS A 216 -27.20 9.17 3.09
N ASN A 217 -26.72 8.07 2.57
CA ASN A 217 -26.90 6.74 3.10
C ASN A 217 -25.54 6.10 3.35
N GLU A 218 -25.08 6.15 4.56
CA GLU A 218 -24.44 5.17 5.43
C GLU A 218 -23.64 4.00 4.78
N ILE A 219 -23.18 4.12 3.54
CA ILE A 219 -22.31 3.13 2.94
C ILE A 219 -20.92 3.32 3.56
N ARG A 220 -20.72 2.64 4.67
CA ARG A 220 -19.48 2.63 5.40
C ARG A 220 -18.73 1.33 5.09
N LEU A 221 -17.44 1.45 4.84
CA LEU A 221 -16.56 0.29 4.76
C LEU A 221 -16.50 -0.46 6.05
N PRO A 222 -16.41 -1.79 5.97
CA PRO A 222 -16.01 -2.60 7.10
C PRO A 222 -14.66 -2.12 7.65
N ARG A 223 -14.53 -2.12 8.97
CA ARG A 223 -13.26 -1.79 9.61
C ARG A 223 -12.52 -3.08 9.98
N ILE A 224 -11.27 -3.20 9.52
CA ILE A 224 -10.32 -4.22 9.96
C ILE A 224 -9.34 -3.55 10.92
N GLU A 225 -9.28 -4.04 12.16
CA GLU A 225 -8.44 -3.48 13.21
C GLU A 225 -7.05 -4.09 13.20
N SER A 226 -6.97 -5.40 13.14
CA SER A 226 -5.69 -6.11 13.12
C SER A 226 -5.72 -7.34 12.22
N VAL A 227 -4.53 -7.75 11.76
CA VAL A 227 -4.29 -9.00 11.03
C VAL A 227 -3.05 -9.64 11.63
N GLU A 228 -3.20 -10.90 11.99
CA GLU A 228 -2.11 -11.73 12.48
C GLU A 228 -2.03 -13.03 11.68
N ALA A 229 -0.82 -13.51 11.45
CA ALA A 229 -0.60 -14.83 10.86
C ALA A 229 0.39 -15.62 11.68
N ASN A 230 0.01 -16.85 12.03
CA ASN A 230 0.90 -17.77 12.70
C ASN A 230 1.59 -18.65 11.67
N ILE A 231 2.85 -18.31 11.41
CA ILE A 231 3.74 -19.05 10.53
C ILE A 231 4.77 -19.72 11.45
N LYS A 232 4.52 -20.98 11.80
CA LYS A 232 5.45 -21.73 12.63
C LYS A 232 6.66 -22.16 11.80
N GLY A 233 7.82 -21.68 12.16
CA GLY A 233 9.10 -22.10 11.61
C GLY A 233 9.81 -21.04 10.79
N SER A 234 11.07 -21.30 10.46
CA SER A 234 11.86 -20.48 9.53
C SER A 234 11.11 -20.26 8.22
N ASN A 235 11.43 -19.21 7.47
CA ASN A 235 10.88 -18.79 6.18
C ASN A 235 10.80 -19.87 5.07
N LYS A 236 10.77 -21.15 5.42
CA LYS A 236 10.71 -22.31 4.52
C LYS A 236 9.55 -23.18 4.93
N LEU A 237 8.36 -22.81 4.50
CA LEU A 237 7.20 -23.67 4.63
C LEU A 237 7.39 -24.94 3.84
N GLN A 238 6.97 -26.08 4.40
CA GLN A 238 7.03 -27.42 3.78
C GLN A 238 5.61 -27.93 3.53
N PRO A 239 5.43 -28.87 2.58
CA PRO A 239 4.15 -29.54 2.41
C PRO A 239 3.65 -30.13 3.72
N GLY A 240 2.40 -29.87 4.04
CA GLY A 240 1.76 -30.25 5.31
C GLY A 240 1.74 -29.14 6.34
N ASP A 241 2.59 -28.15 6.24
CA ASP A 241 2.56 -26.98 7.13
C ASP A 241 1.23 -26.23 7.03
N LEU A 242 0.86 -25.59 8.13
CA LEU A 242 -0.39 -24.87 8.23
C LEU A 242 -0.14 -23.37 8.45
N ILE A 243 -0.66 -22.58 7.54
CA ILE A 243 -0.69 -21.12 7.66
C ILE A 243 -2.01 -20.79 8.34
N TYR A 244 -1.96 -20.24 9.54
CA TYR A 244 -3.10 -19.70 10.26
C TYR A 244 -3.14 -18.20 10.12
N VAL A 245 -4.33 -17.68 9.79
CA VAL A 245 -4.57 -16.23 9.70
C VAL A 245 -5.72 -15.88 10.62
N SER A 246 -5.56 -14.83 11.40
CA SER A 246 -6.61 -14.21 12.18
C SER A 246 -6.74 -12.73 11.81
N MET A 247 -7.97 -12.25 11.88
CA MET A 247 -8.32 -10.86 11.58
C MET A 247 -9.33 -10.38 12.60
N GLU A 248 -9.07 -9.22 13.21
CA GLU A 248 -10.05 -8.52 14.04
C GLU A 248 -10.67 -7.38 13.23
N GLY A 249 -12.00 -7.24 13.33
CA GLY A 249 -12.75 -6.23 12.60
C GLY A 249 -14.23 -6.19 12.99
N GLU A 250 -15.06 -5.60 12.17
CA GLU A 250 -16.51 -5.56 12.41
C GLU A 250 -17.12 -6.95 12.37
N SER A 251 -18.10 -7.21 13.22
CA SER A 251 -18.76 -8.51 13.36
C SER A 251 -19.86 -8.74 12.32
N ALA A 252 -20.23 -10.01 12.13
CA ALA A 252 -21.32 -10.46 11.26
C ALA A 252 -21.12 -10.12 9.77
N LEU A 253 -19.87 -10.14 9.31
CA LEU A 253 -19.46 -9.89 7.92
C LEU A 253 -18.78 -11.12 7.32
N VAL A 254 -18.48 -11.07 6.01
CA VAL A 254 -17.82 -12.15 5.28
C VAL A 254 -16.33 -11.89 5.21
N GLY A 255 -15.55 -12.75 5.85
CA GLY A 255 -14.09 -12.66 5.85
C GLY A 255 -13.43 -13.64 4.89
N HIS A 256 -12.41 -13.17 4.18
CA HIS A 256 -11.51 -14.00 3.37
C HIS A 256 -10.06 -13.58 3.57
N PHE A 257 -9.13 -14.43 3.15
CA PHE A 257 -7.74 -14.03 3.00
C PHE A 257 -7.13 -14.61 1.71
N ASP A 258 -6.11 -13.93 1.23
CA ASP A 258 -5.34 -14.29 0.06
C ASP A 258 -3.88 -14.52 0.45
N ILE A 259 -3.19 -15.40 -0.26
CA ILE A 259 -1.74 -15.59 -0.19
C ILE A 259 -1.18 -15.08 -1.52
N GLY A 260 -0.85 -13.80 -1.59
CA GLY A 260 -0.47 -13.12 -2.82
C GLY A 260 -1.47 -13.35 -3.94
N SER A 261 -0.95 -13.59 -5.16
CA SER A 261 -1.73 -14.04 -6.31
C SER A 261 -1.81 -15.57 -6.43
N PHE A 262 -1.08 -16.29 -5.56
CA PHE A 262 -0.99 -17.74 -5.59
C PHE A 262 -2.30 -18.42 -5.21
N LYS A 263 -2.93 -17.97 -4.12
CA LYS A 263 -4.19 -18.51 -3.62
C LYS A 263 -5.08 -17.40 -3.09
N THR A 264 -6.24 -17.23 -3.72
CA THR A 264 -7.18 -16.15 -3.40
C THR A 264 -8.50 -16.70 -2.89
N GLY A 265 -9.22 -15.86 -2.12
CA GLY A 265 -10.57 -16.15 -1.65
C GLY A 265 -10.65 -17.27 -0.63
N ILE A 266 -9.61 -17.49 0.19
CA ILE A 266 -9.64 -18.50 1.25
C ILE A 266 -10.61 -18.02 2.34
N PRO A 267 -11.69 -18.77 2.63
CA PRO A 267 -12.70 -18.30 3.57
C PRO A 267 -12.17 -18.26 5.01
N MET A 268 -12.58 -17.21 5.72
CA MET A 268 -12.38 -17.08 7.17
C MET A 268 -13.70 -17.27 7.89
N LYS A 269 -13.65 -17.91 9.07
CA LYS A 269 -14.81 -18.12 9.93
C LYS A 269 -14.75 -17.15 11.10
N GLU A 270 -15.83 -16.45 11.36
CA GLU A 270 -16.01 -15.69 12.58
C GLU A 270 -16.17 -16.66 13.76
N VAL A 271 -15.19 -16.66 14.67
CA VAL A 271 -15.15 -17.58 15.84
C VAL A 271 -15.66 -16.91 17.11
N SER A 272 -15.61 -15.59 17.16
CA SER A 272 -16.28 -14.73 18.13
C SER A 272 -16.60 -13.40 17.46
N PRO A 273 -17.50 -12.56 18.00
CA PRO A 273 -17.88 -11.31 17.37
C PRO A 273 -16.66 -10.47 16.97
N GLY A 274 -16.49 -10.25 15.65
CA GLY A 274 -15.40 -9.48 15.08
C GLY A 274 -14.04 -10.20 14.97
N LEU A 275 -13.91 -11.44 15.48
CA LEU A 275 -12.70 -12.23 15.33
C LEU A 275 -12.89 -13.32 14.27
N TYR A 276 -12.16 -13.19 13.19
CA TYR A 276 -12.18 -14.12 12.06
C TYR A 276 -10.90 -14.94 12.02
N THR A 277 -11.04 -16.24 11.73
CA THR A 277 -9.89 -17.14 11.57
C THR A 277 -10.01 -17.95 10.28
N GLY A 278 -8.89 -18.17 9.62
CA GLY A 278 -8.79 -19.02 8.45
C GLY A 278 -7.47 -19.78 8.44
N SER A 279 -7.38 -20.80 7.61
CA SER A 279 -6.12 -21.56 7.48
C SER A 279 -5.94 -22.09 6.08
N TYR A 280 -4.68 -22.23 5.68
CA TYR A 280 -4.27 -22.89 4.46
C TYR A 280 -3.22 -23.96 4.75
N ARG A 281 -3.44 -25.19 4.27
CA ARG A 281 -2.45 -26.27 4.34
C ARG A 281 -1.61 -26.27 3.07
N VAL A 282 -0.32 -26.10 3.22
CA VAL A 282 0.65 -26.17 2.13
C VAL A 282 0.63 -27.55 1.48
N LYS A 283 0.51 -27.59 0.16
CA LYS A 283 0.44 -28.82 -0.63
C LYS A 283 1.74 -29.07 -1.37
N ASN A 284 1.94 -30.32 -1.79
CA ASN A 284 3.03 -30.66 -2.71
C ASN A 284 2.88 -29.86 -4.01
N GLY A 285 3.97 -29.26 -4.48
CA GLY A 285 3.98 -28.44 -5.69
C GLY A 285 3.57 -26.97 -5.49
N ASP A 286 3.17 -26.57 -4.28
CA ASP A 286 2.95 -25.17 -3.98
C ASP A 286 4.27 -24.39 -4.09
N ARG A 287 4.22 -23.29 -4.84
CA ARG A 287 5.33 -22.33 -4.97
C ARG A 287 4.80 -20.96 -4.55
N ILE A 288 5.22 -20.51 -3.38
CA ILE A 288 4.89 -19.19 -2.88
C ILE A 288 6.21 -18.42 -2.82
N ASP A 289 6.34 -17.46 -3.69
CA ASP A 289 7.50 -16.60 -3.72
C ASP A 289 7.11 -15.23 -3.18
N ASN A 290 7.68 -14.88 -2.04
CA ASN A 290 7.56 -13.56 -1.40
C ASN A 290 6.13 -13.00 -1.38
N SER A 291 5.15 -13.80 -0.98
CA SER A 291 3.74 -13.45 -1.06
C SER A 291 3.22 -12.88 0.25
N LEU A 292 2.48 -11.78 0.15
CA LEU A 292 1.77 -11.19 1.28
C LEU A 292 0.47 -11.95 1.59
N ILE A 293 0.14 -12.01 2.88
CA ILE A 293 -1.22 -12.35 3.30
C ILE A 293 -2.04 -11.06 3.30
N VAL A 294 -3.13 -11.09 2.54
CA VAL A 294 -4.10 -9.99 2.46
C VAL A 294 -5.42 -10.51 2.99
N THR A 295 -5.93 -9.92 4.06
CA THR A 295 -7.28 -10.22 4.54
C THR A 295 -8.29 -9.26 3.92
N SER A 296 -9.52 -9.72 3.77
CA SER A 296 -10.64 -8.92 3.30
C SER A 296 -11.88 -9.17 4.15
N LEU A 297 -12.65 -8.12 4.38
CA LEU A 297 -13.90 -8.16 5.12
C LEU A 297 -14.96 -7.46 4.28
N THR A 298 -16.02 -8.19 3.91
CA THR A 298 -17.07 -7.70 3.01
C THR A 298 -18.38 -7.55 3.76
N ASN A 299 -19.03 -6.40 3.64
CA ASN A 299 -20.36 -6.15 4.22
C ASN A 299 -21.50 -6.64 3.32
N LYS A 300 -22.75 -6.48 3.79
CA LYS A 300 -23.94 -6.91 3.08
C LYS A 300 -24.19 -6.15 1.78
N GLU A 301 -23.65 -4.95 1.68
CA GLU A 301 -23.70 -4.08 0.51
C GLU A 301 -22.65 -4.44 -0.55
N GLY A 302 -21.81 -5.45 -0.27
CA GLY A 302 -20.74 -5.89 -1.16
C GLY A 302 -19.43 -5.08 -1.05
N LEU A 303 -19.37 -4.13 -0.11
CA LEU A 303 -18.16 -3.33 0.10
C LEU A 303 -17.12 -4.13 0.86
N THR A 304 -15.89 -4.10 0.40
CA THR A 304 -14.81 -4.94 0.92
C THR A 304 -13.63 -4.10 1.41
N ALA A 305 -13.34 -4.17 2.70
CA ALA A 305 -12.08 -3.68 3.26
C ALA A 305 -10.97 -4.70 3.10
N LYS A 306 -9.72 -4.25 2.94
CA LYS A 306 -8.55 -5.13 2.88
C LYS A 306 -7.46 -4.63 3.81
N LYS A 307 -6.74 -5.57 4.44
CA LYS A 307 -5.58 -5.28 5.28
C LYS A 307 -4.51 -6.35 5.11
N PHE A 308 -3.25 -5.91 5.07
CA PHE A 308 -2.10 -6.79 4.91
C PHE A 308 -1.57 -7.27 6.26
N TYR A 309 -1.11 -8.51 6.31
CA TYR A 309 -0.20 -8.96 7.34
C TYR A 309 1.22 -8.43 7.05
N LYS A 310 1.89 -7.92 8.07
CA LYS A 310 3.14 -7.16 7.93
C LYS A 310 4.36 -7.95 7.48
N LYS A 311 4.30 -9.29 7.40
CA LYS A 311 5.45 -10.14 7.02
C LYS A 311 5.10 -10.93 5.75
N ALA A 312 6.02 -11.01 4.79
CA ALA A 312 5.85 -11.82 3.60
C ALA A 312 6.08 -13.31 3.88
N LEU A 313 5.42 -14.15 3.09
CA LEU A 313 5.61 -15.58 3.07
C LEU A 313 6.51 -15.99 1.90
N ALA A 314 7.52 -16.81 2.16
CA ALA A 314 8.27 -17.50 1.13
C ALA A 314 8.19 -19.02 1.34
N ILE A 315 7.74 -19.74 0.33
CA ILE A 315 7.83 -21.19 0.25
C ILE A 315 8.84 -21.49 -0.86
N LYS A 316 10.03 -21.97 -0.50
CA LYS A 316 10.90 -22.59 -1.49
C LYS A 316 10.31 -23.93 -1.86
N GLU A 317 10.42 -24.29 -3.15
CA GLU A 317 9.96 -25.55 -3.73
C GLU A 317 10.17 -26.73 -2.76
N ALA A 318 9.07 -27.32 -2.33
CA ALA A 318 9.12 -28.47 -1.48
C ALA A 318 9.63 -29.66 -2.31
N GLN A 319 10.84 -30.11 -2.02
CA GLN A 319 11.35 -31.33 -2.62
C GLN A 319 10.40 -32.49 -2.25
N ALA A 320 9.90 -33.18 -3.25
CA ALA A 320 9.11 -34.37 -3.04
C ALA A 320 9.90 -35.34 -2.15
N VAL A 321 9.33 -35.69 -1.01
CA VAL A 321 9.90 -36.75 -0.15
C VAL A 321 9.85 -38.03 -0.98
N PRO A 322 11.00 -38.69 -1.24
CA PRO A 322 10.98 -39.97 -1.98
C PRO A 322 10.15 -40.97 -1.19
N GLU A 323 9.11 -41.52 -1.81
CA GLU A 323 8.38 -42.65 -1.25
C GLU A 323 9.36 -43.76 -0.91
N LYS A 324 9.47 -44.09 0.36
CA LYS A 324 10.15 -45.29 0.80
C LYS A 324 9.37 -46.49 0.24
N LYS A 325 9.98 -47.19 -0.75
CA LYS A 325 9.55 -48.50 -1.18
C LYS A 325 9.73 -49.52 -0.07
#